data_0e5e285894c3109254648212521cffcc
#
_entry.id   0e5e285894c3109254648212521cffcc
#
_cell.length_a   1.000
_cell.length_b   1.000
_cell.length_c   1.000
_cell.angle_alpha   90.00
_cell.angle_beta   90.00
_cell.angle_gamma   90.00
#
_symmetry.space_group_name_H-M   'P 1'
#
loop_
_entity.id
_entity.type
_entity.pdbx_description
1 polymer ?
#
loop_
_entity_poly.entity_id
_entity_poly.type
_entity_poly.pdbx_seq_one_letter_code
_entity_poly.pdbx_strand_id
1 'polypeptide(L)'
;MLNRMRLPLGLALIALPTALLLISCGTPDYKGYQTRGYTIRGQHYQPLSVESALDYSEEGIASWYDESSFFGFKRGNTSLGERVGRLDISGAHKTLPIPCRVKVTNLSNGKVLKMRLNDRGPFIAGRIIDVTPRAASKLGFKDDGLTQVRVEVLSVGDGQYQRKAPGRKFWFWPF
;
A
#
# COMPACT_ATOMS: atom_id res chain seq x y z
N MET A 1 40.13 71.14 38.81
CA MET A 1 38.67 70.84 38.68
C MET A 1 38.56 69.73 37.66
N LEU A 2 38.44 68.47 38.13
CA LEU A 2 38.30 67.28 37.27
C LEU A 2 36.84 66.89 37.21
N ASN A 3 36.25 67.04 36.04
CA ASN A 3 34.87 66.63 35.74
C ASN A 3 34.90 65.15 35.29
N ARG A 4 34.38 64.25 36.12
CA ARG A 4 34.24 62.81 35.77
C ARG A 4 32.93 62.60 35.06
N MET A 5 32.99 62.36 33.74
CA MET A 5 31.89 61.86 32.91
C MET A 5 31.61 60.42 33.26
N ARG A 6 30.41 60.10 33.71
CA ARG A 6 29.90 58.75 33.91
C ARG A 6 29.27 58.29 32.58
N LEU A 7 29.78 57.18 32.03
CA LEU A 7 29.14 56.47 30.95
C LEU A 7 27.97 55.65 31.46
N PRO A 8 26.83 55.60 30.78
CA PRO A 8 25.76 54.66 31.13
C PRO A 8 26.07 53.24 30.65
N LEU A 9 25.83 52.27 31.54
CA LEU A 9 25.83 50.86 31.21
C LEU A 9 24.68 50.57 30.23
N GLY A 10 25.04 50.25 28.99
CA GLY A 10 24.13 49.71 28.01
C GLY A 10 23.78 48.24 28.37
N LEU A 11 22.52 47.97 28.66
CA LEU A 11 21.99 46.61 28.71
C LEU A 11 22.07 46.02 27.30
N ALA A 12 22.97 45.06 27.09
CA ALA A 12 22.98 44.22 25.92
C ALA A 12 21.90 43.17 26.05
N LEU A 13 20.77 43.34 25.33
CA LEU A 13 19.75 42.33 25.15
C LEU A 13 20.37 41.22 24.28
N ILE A 14 20.72 40.10 24.94
CA ILE A 14 21.11 38.87 24.25
C ILE A 14 19.82 38.25 23.68
N ALA A 15 19.58 38.47 22.39
CA ALA A 15 18.57 37.75 21.64
C ALA A 15 19.03 36.28 21.48
N LEU A 16 18.42 35.37 22.22
CA LEU A 16 18.56 33.93 21.95
C LEU A 16 17.88 33.64 20.60
N PRO A 17 18.58 33.00 19.66
CA PRO A 17 17.92 32.50 18.47
C PRO A 17 17.05 31.32 18.88
N THR A 18 15.74 31.47 18.79
CA THR A 18 14.79 30.35 18.81
C THR A 18 15.06 29.46 17.60
N ALA A 19 15.89 28.45 17.80
CA ALA A 19 16.08 27.37 16.82
C ALA A 19 14.75 26.65 16.68
N LEU A 20 14.01 26.98 15.62
CA LEU A 20 12.83 26.23 15.18
C LEU A 20 13.32 24.83 14.75
N LEU A 21 13.21 23.85 15.66
CA LEU A 21 13.43 22.44 15.35
C LEU A 21 12.32 22.04 14.36
N LEU A 22 12.64 22.14 13.07
CA LEU A 22 11.87 21.44 12.04
C LEU A 22 12.03 19.95 12.31
N ILE A 23 11.11 19.37 13.06
CA ILE A 23 10.96 17.92 13.12
C ILE A 23 10.57 17.52 11.70
N SER A 24 11.59 17.15 10.91
CA SER A 24 11.38 16.43 9.67
C SER A 24 10.65 15.15 10.04
N CYS A 25 9.36 15.11 9.79
CA CYS A 25 8.58 13.88 9.85
C CYS A 25 9.03 13.03 8.67
N GLY A 26 10.22 12.43 8.79
CA GLY A 26 10.73 11.46 7.83
C GLY A 26 9.73 10.32 7.77
N THR A 27 9.18 10.06 6.58
CA THR A 27 8.42 8.83 6.35
C THR A 27 9.28 7.66 6.78
N PRO A 28 8.78 6.74 7.63
CA PRO A 28 9.54 5.58 8.05
C PRO A 28 10.09 4.84 6.83
N ASP A 29 11.39 4.54 6.85
CA ASP A 29 12.02 3.75 5.77
C ASP A 29 11.62 2.29 5.95
N TYR A 30 10.54 1.92 5.30
CA TYR A 30 10.02 0.57 5.34
C TYR A 30 10.82 -0.31 4.36
N LYS A 31 11.71 -1.14 4.86
CA LYS A 31 12.49 -2.06 4.04
C LYS A 31 11.60 -3.17 3.47
N GLY A 32 11.77 -3.44 2.19
CA GLY A 32 11.20 -4.63 1.54
C GLY A 32 9.88 -4.43 0.80
N TYR A 33 9.45 -3.19 0.50
CA TYR A 33 8.30 -2.94 -0.37
C TYR A 33 8.40 -1.64 -1.16
N GLN A 34 7.66 -1.60 -2.26
CA GLN A 34 7.70 -0.49 -3.19
C GLN A 34 6.55 0.49 -2.89
N THR A 35 6.93 1.69 -2.44
CA THR A 35 6.03 2.84 -2.27
C THR A 35 6.41 4.00 -3.18
N ARG A 36 7.47 3.86 -3.99
CA ARG A 36 7.89 4.90 -4.93
C ARG A 36 6.85 5.05 -6.03
N GLY A 37 6.51 6.31 -6.36
CA GLY A 37 5.67 6.65 -7.50
C GLY A 37 6.27 6.15 -8.81
N TYR A 38 5.42 5.84 -9.76
CA TYR A 38 5.81 5.33 -11.07
C TYR A 38 4.86 5.85 -12.16
N THR A 39 5.32 5.82 -13.43
CA THR A 39 4.54 6.31 -14.57
C THR A 39 4.39 5.22 -15.61
N ILE A 40 3.17 4.97 -16.06
CA ILE A 40 2.84 4.04 -17.15
C ILE A 40 2.00 4.78 -18.19
N ARG A 41 2.43 4.75 -19.44
CA ARG A 41 1.74 5.40 -20.58
C ARG A 41 1.37 6.86 -20.31
N GLY A 42 2.28 7.60 -19.66
CA GLY A 42 2.06 9.00 -19.30
C GLY A 42 1.20 9.25 -18.05
N GLN A 43 0.53 8.24 -17.51
CA GLN A 43 -0.24 8.34 -16.27
C GLN A 43 0.66 8.07 -15.06
N HIS A 44 0.67 9.00 -14.11
CA HIS A 44 1.41 8.85 -12.85
C HIS A 44 0.57 8.13 -11.81
N TYR A 45 1.19 7.19 -11.10
CA TYR A 45 0.61 6.41 -10.01
C TYR A 45 1.46 6.59 -8.76
N GLN A 46 0.84 7.00 -7.67
CA GLN A 46 1.48 7.12 -6.36
C GLN A 46 0.95 6.01 -5.44
N PRO A 47 1.80 5.04 -5.04
CA PRO A 47 1.42 4.05 -4.05
C PRO A 47 1.08 4.69 -2.71
N LEU A 48 0.14 4.08 -1.99
CA LEU A 48 -0.26 4.47 -0.65
C LEU A 48 0.91 4.29 0.35
N SER A 49 0.88 5.06 1.42
CA SER A 49 1.71 4.78 2.58
C SER A 49 1.29 3.46 3.23
N VAL A 50 2.16 2.86 4.06
CA VAL A 50 1.83 1.62 4.77
C VAL A 50 0.63 1.81 5.70
N GLU A 51 0.59 2.93 6.41
CA GLU A 51 -0.49 3.27 7.32
C GLU A 51 -1.83 3.35 6.59
N SER A 52 -1.87 4.12 5.50
CA SER A 52 -3.08 4.26 4.67
C SER A 52 -3.50 2.93 4.02
N ALA A 53 -2.52 2.11 3.65
CA ALA A 53 -2.80 0.80 3.06
C ALA A 53 -3.39 -0.19 4.06
N LEU A 54 -2.99 -0.15 5.34
CA LEU A 54 -3.53 -1.05 6.36
C LEU A 54 -5.03 -0.85 6.63
N ASP A 55 -5.55 0.35 6.37
CA ASP A 55 -6.97 0.66 6.50
C ASP A 55 -7.73 0.55 5.17
N TYR A 56 -7.03 0.16 4.10
CA TYR A 56 -7.61 0.10 2.77
C TYR A 56 -8.69 -0.96 2.65
N SER A 57 -9.84 -0.53 2.08
CA SER A 57 -10.93 -1.38 1.64
C SER A 57 -11.60 -0.70 0.44
N GLU A 58 -11.66 -1.38 -0.71
CA GLU A 58 -12.26 -0.86 -1.94
C GLU A 58 -13.10 -1.92 -2.63
N GLU A 59 -14.20 -1.51 -3.23
CA GLU A 59 -15.03 -2.33 -4.10
C GLU A 59 -14.85 -1.89 -5.55
N GLY A 60 -14.78 -2.87 -6.46
CA GLY A 60 -14.63 -2.59 -7.87
C GLY A 60 -14.45 -3.87 -8.70
N ILE A 61 -14.14 -3.69 -9.97
CA ILE A 61 -14.01 -4.79 -10.91
C ILE A 61 -12.65 -5.46 -10.76
N ALA A 62 -12.67 -6.79 -10.58
CA ALA A 62 -11.53 -7.67 -10.75
C ALA A 62 -11.53 -8.28 -12.14
N SER A 63 -10.32 -8.49 -12.68
CA SER A 63 -10.09 -9.36 -13.83
C SER A 63 -8.96 -10.34 -13.53
N TRP A 64 -8.67 -11.23 -14.47
CA TRP A 64 -7.49 -12.07 -14.38
C TRP A 64 -6.61 -11.91 -15.63
N TYR A 65 -5.32 -12.13 -15.46
CA TYR A 65 -4.34 -12.04 -16.52
C TYR A 65 -3.58 -13.35 -16.65
N ASP A 66 -3.34 -13.77 -17.87
CA ASP A 66 -2.48 -14.92 -18.15
C ASP A 66 -1.21 -14.39 -18.83
N GLU A 67 -0.10 -14.39 -18.11
CA GLU A 67 1.21 -14.06 -18.66
C GLU A 67 1.89 -15.28 -19.30
N SER A 68 1.18 -16.39 -19.41
CA SER A 68 1.66 -17.51 -20.23
C SER A 68 1.63 -17.07 -21.69
N SER A 69 2.76 -16.58 -22.20
CA SER A 69 2.97 -16.37 -23.63
C SER A 69 2.65 -17.67 -24.37
N PHE A 70 1.97 -17.51 -25.51
CA PHE A 70 1.78 -18.52 -26.54
C PHE A 70 3.01 -19.45 -26.60
N PHE A 71 2.84 -20.72 -26.25
CA PHE A 71 3.87 -21.77 -26.07
C PHE A 71 4.57 -21.85 -24.70
N GLY A 72 4.18 -21.18 -23.65
CA GLY A 72 4.67 -21.47 -22.29
C GLY A 72 6.12 -21.09 -21.97
N PHE A 73 6.81 -20.34 -22.84
CA PHE A 73 8.24 -20.05 -22.72
C PHE A 73 8.60 -18.67 -22.17
N LYS A 74 7.68 -17.71 -22.10
CA LYS A 74 7.92 -16.42 -21.46
C LYS A 74 6.98 -16.24 -20.27
N ARG A 75 7.47 -16.55 -19.08
CA ARG A 75 6.86 -16.11 -17.85
C ARG A 75 7.30 -14.66 -17.62
N GLY A 76 6.34 -13.74 -17.57
CA GLY A 76 6.62 -12.35 -17.20
C GLY A 76 7.19 -12.27 -15.78
N ASN A 77 8.04 -11.29 -15.56
CA ASN A 77 8.45 -10.93 -14.20
C ASN A 77 7.46 -9.90 -13.67
N THR A 78 7.05 -10.08 -12.42
CA THR A 78 6.27 -9.07 -11.68
C THR A 78 7.09 -7.81 -11.48
N SER A 79 6.44 -6.74 -11.04
CA SER A 79 7.11 -5.48 -10.66
C SER A 79 8.12 -5.65 -9.53
N LEU A 80 8.05 -6.76 -8.77
CA LEU A 80 9.07 -7.16 -7.79
C LEU A 80 10.20 -7.99 -8.38
N GLY A 81 10.17 -8.31 -9.69
CA GLY A 81 11.16 -9.18 -10.35
C GLY A 81 10.92 -10.67 -10.13
N GLU A 82 9.82 -11.06 -9.52
CA GLU A 82 9.45 -12.46 -9.28
C GLU A 82 8.84 -13.07 -10.52
N ARG A 83 9.06 -14.38 -10.73
CA ARG A 83 8.41 -15.13 -11.83
C ARG A 83 7.02 -15.56 -11.41
N VAL A 84 6.02 -15.29 -12.25
CA VAL A 84 4.66 -15.79 -12.04
C VAL A 84 4.55 -17.23 -12.47
N GLY A 85 4.19 -18.13 -11.56
CA GLY A 85 3.92 -19.53 -11.84
C GLY A 85 2.46 -19.77 -12.21
N ARG A 86 2.19 -20.82 -13.03
CA ARG A 86 0.80 -21.20 -13.40
C ARG A 86 -0.08 -21.56 -12.21
N LEU A 87 0.54 -21.95 -11.09
CA LEU A 87 -0.16 -22.36 -9.87
C LEU A 87 -0.18 -21.27 -8.79
N ASP A 88 0.41 -20.12 -9.07
CA ASP A 88 0.49 -19.05 -8.09
C ASP A 88 -0.87 -18.43 -7.82
N ILE A 89 -1.04 -18.03 -6.57
CA ILE A 89 -2.20 -17.28 -6.10
C ILE A 89 -1.69 -15.89 -5.72
N SER A 90 -1.63 -15.02 -6.72
CA SER A 90 -1.13 -13.65 -6.60
C SER A 90 -1.92 -12.70 -7.48
N GLY A 91 -1.61 -11.43 -7.40
CA GLY A 91 -2.27 -10.41 -8.22
C GLY A 91 -1.52 -9.09 -8.25
N ALA A 92 -2.07 -8.18 -9.04
CA ALA A 92 -1.58 -6.85 -9.30
C ALA A 92 -2.53 -5.78 -8.79
N HIS A 93 -1.99 -4.71 -8.21
CA HIS A 93 -2.74 -3.53 -7.79
C HIS A 93 -1.98 -2.24 -8.10
N LYS A 94 -2.72 -1.18 -8.48
CA LYS A 94 -2.11 0.10 -8.92
C LYS A 94 -1.37 0.81 -7.79
N THR A 95 -2.02 0.96 -6.64
CA THR A 95 -1.59 1.90 -5.59
C THR A 95 -1.32 1.27 -4.23
N LEU A 96 -1.59 -0.02 -4.03
CA LEU A 96 -1.17 -0.67 -2.80
C LEU A 96 0.35 -0.84 -2.77
N PRO A 97 1.01 -0.70 -1.59
CA PRO A 97 2.42 -1.07 -1.44
C PRO A 97 2.57 -2.57 -1.73
N ILE A 98 3.56 -2.92 -2.54
CA ILE A 98 3.86 -4.33 -2.86
C ILE A 98 5.25 -4.71 -2.37
N PRO A 99 5.41 -5.92 -1.79
CA PRO A 99 4.38 -6.94 -1.55
C PRO A 99 3.39 -6.56 -0.45
N CYS A 100 2.14 -7.00 -0.58
CA CYS A 100 1.18 -6.97 0.52
C CYS A 100 0.23 -8.18 0.44
N ARG A 101 -0.42 -8.50 1.55
CA ARG A 101 -1.45 -9.54 1.61
C ARG A 101 -2.83 -8.90 1.70
N VAL A 102 -3.73 -9.40 0.88
CA VAL A 102 -5.11 -8.91 0.82
C VAL A 102 -6.10 -10.04 1.00
N LYS A 103 -7.29 -9.68 1.47
CA LYS A 103 -8.49 -10.50 1.39
C LYS A 103 -9.32 -9.98 0.23
N VAL A 104 -9.59 -10.83 -0.74
CA VAL A 104 -10.47 -10.55 -1.89
C VAL A 104 -11.75 -11.32 -1.69
N THR A 105 -12.88 -10.61 -1.71
CA THR A 105 -14.22 -11.20 -1.63
C THR A 105 -14.92 -10.97 -2.97
N ASN A 106 -15.30 -12.04 -3.64
CA ASN A 106 -16.17 -11.94 -4.81
C ASN A 106 -17.60 -11.63 -4.35
N LEU A 107 -18.11 -10.47 -4.70
CA LEU A 107 -19.41 -9.98 -4.24
C LEU A 107 -20.59 -10.68 -4.92
N SER A 108 -20.34 -11.31 -6.09
CA SER A 108 -21.40 -12.02 -6.84
C SER A 108 -21.71 -13.41 -6.25
N ASN A 109 -20.71 -14.07 -5.62
CA ASN A 109 -20.90 -15.45 -5.12
C ASN A 109 -20.42 -15.66 -3.68
N GLY A 110 -19.93 -14.63 -3.00
CA GLY A 110 -19.48 -14.66 -1.61
C GLY A 110 -18.15 -15.39 -1.37
N LYS A 111 -17.47 -15.92 -2.39
CA LYS A 111 -16.18 -16.61 -2.22
C LYS A 111 -15.09 -15.63 -1.78
N VAL A 112 -14.28 -16.08 -0.85
CA VAL A 112 -13.19 -15.30 -0.24
C VAL A 112 -11.86 -15.98 -0.47
N LEU A 113 -10.85 -15.19 -0.84
CA LEU A 113 -9.47 -15.64 -1.02
C LEU A 113 -8.49 -14.67 -0.38
N LYS A 114 -7.58 -15.19 0.45
CA LYS A 114 -6.42 -14.43 0.91
C LYS A 114 -5.27 -14.69 -0.04
N MET A 115 -4.66 -13.61 -0.54
CA MET A 115 -3.60 -13.72 -1.54
C MET A 115 -2.56 -12.63 -1.37
N ARG A 116 -1.42 -12.80 -2.04
CA ARG A 116 -0.32 -11.84 -2.08
C ARG A 116 -0.43 -11.01 -3.35
N LEU A 117 -0.26 -9.70 -3.22
CA LEU A 117 -0.05 -8.80 -4.34
C LEU A 117 1.45 -8.55 -4.48
N ASN A 118 1.96 -8.79 -5.67
CA ASN A 118 3.38 -8.66 -5.99
C ASN A 118 3.64 -7.98 -7.33
N ASP A 119 2.58 -7.43 -7.95
CA ASP A 119 2.68 -6.77 -9.23
C ASP A 119 1.89 -5.46 -9.30
N ARG A 120 2.15 -4.66 -10.35
CA ARG A 120 1.51 -3.39 -10.67
C ARG A 120 0.48 -3.57 -11.78
N GLY A 121 -0.64 -2.93 -11.64
CA GLY A 121 -1.81 -2.98 -12.52
C GLY A 121 -3.10 -3.16 -11.73
N PRO A 122 -4.25 -3.32 -12.38
CA PRO A 122 -4.53 -3.17 -13.80
C PRO A 122 -4.40 -1.72 -14.30
N PHE A 123 -3.95 -1.55 -15.53
CA PHE A 123 -3.89 -0.23 -16.18
C PHE A 123 -5.07 -0.02 -17.15
N ILE A 124 -6.21 -0.65 -16.84
CA ILE A 124 -7.48 -0.51 -17.56
C ILE A 124 -8.46 0.22 -16.64
N ALA A 125 -9.18 1.19 -17.18
CA ALA A 125 -10.16 1.97 -16.43
C ALA A 125 -11.25 1.07 -15.82
N GLY A 126 -11.70 1.40 -14.60
CA GLY A 126 -12.75 0.67 -13.90
C GLY A 126 -12.29 -0.59 -13.17
N ARG A 127 -11.10 -1.15 -13.47
CA ARG A 127 -10.56 -2.29 -12.75
C ARG A 127 -9.72 -1.85 -11.56
N ILE A 128 -9.85 -2.55 -10.44
CA ILE A 128 -9.07 -2.28 -9.23
C ILE A 128 -7.98 -3.33 -8.99
N ILE A 129 -8.21 -4.57 -9.40
CA ILE A 129 -7.29 -5.70 -9.18
C ILE A 129 -7.29 -6.64 -10.37
N ASP A 130 -6.11 -7.13 -10.75
CA ASP A 130 -5.96 -8.27 -11.66
C ASP A 130 -5.33 -9.43 -10.89
N VAL A 131 -5.89 -10.63 -11.05
CA VAL A 131 -5.44 -11.81 -10.32
C VAL A 131 -4.92 -12.89 -11.27
N THR A 132 -4.14 -13.85 -10.74
CA THR A 132 -3.71 -15.01 -11.53
C THR A 132 -4.90 -15.91 -11.89
N PRO A 133 -4.82 -16.71 -12.99
CA PRO A 133 -5.90 -17.61 -13.42
C PRO A 133 -6.36 -18.57 -12.32
N ARG A 134 -5.41 -19.05 -11.48
CA ARG A 134 -5.74 -19.91 -10.35
C ARG A 134 -6.50 -19.18 -9.25
N ALA A 135 -6.16 -17.93 -8.99
CA ALA A 135 -6.90 -17.10 -8.03
C ALA A 135 -8.33 -16.82 -8.54
N ALA A 136 -8.50 -16.51 -9.83
CA ALA A 136 -9.81 -16.34 -10.46
C ALA A 136 -10.67 -17.60 -10.37
N SER A 137 -10.09 -18.78 -10.62
CA SER A 137 -10.80 -20.07 -10.43
C SER A 137 -11.24 -20.28 -8.99
N LYS A 138 -10.38 -19.97 -8.01
CA LYS A 138 -10.74 -20.09 -6.59
C LYS A 138 -11.83 -19.11 -6.16
N LEU A 139 -11.82 -17.90 -6.73
CA LEU A 139 -12.86 -16.89 -6.53
C LEU A 139 -14.12 -17.17 -7.35
N GLY A 140 -14.07 -18.12 -8.29
CA GLY A 140 -15.22 -18.57 -9.07
C GLY A 140 -15.69 -17.62 -10.16
N PHE A 141 -14.74 -16.89 -10.79
CA PHE A 141 -15.07 -15.97 -11.91
C PHE A 141 -14.15 -16.13 -13.12
N LYS A 142 -13.36 -17.22 -13.16
CA LYS A 142 -12.40 -17.41 -14.25
C LYS A 142 -13.08 -17.46 -15.61
N ASP A 143 -14.22 -18.14 -15.70
CA ASP A 143 -14.96 -18.31 -16.95
C ASP A 143 -15.73 -17.03 -17.36
N ASP A 144 -16.14 -16.23 -16.38
CA ASP A 144 -16.80 -14.93 -16.58
C ASP A 144 -15.80 -13.82 -16.98
N GLY A 145 -14.52 -14.00 -16.68
CA GLY A 145 -13.45 -13.05 -16.99
C GLY A 145 -13.38 -11.83 -16.07
N LEU A 146 -14.51 -11.31 -15.63
CA LEU A 146 -14.68 -10.14 -14.77
C LEU A 146 -15.68 -10.42 -13.66
N THR A 147 -15.47 -9.78 -12.49
CA THR A 147 -16.44 -9.81 -11.40
C THR A 147 -16.29 -8.61 -10.48
N GLN A 148 -17.33 -8.31 -9.71
CA GLN A 148 -17.26 -7.32 -8.63
C GLN A 148 -16.61 -7.96 -7.40
N VAL A 149 -15.64 -7.28 -6.83
CA VAL A 149 -14.94 -7.74 -5.63
C VAL A 149 -14.83 -6.62 -4.60
N ARG A 150 -14.62 -7.04 -3.34
CA ARG A 150 -14.07 -6.18 -2.29
C ARG A 150 -12.65 -6.62 -1.99
N VAL A 151 -11.71 -5.66 -1.96
CA VAL A 151 -10.31 -5.87 -1.63
C VAL A 151 -10.00 -5.19 -0.30
N GLU A 152 -9.53 -5.95 0.67
CA GLU A 152 -9.15 -5.49 2.01
C GLU A 152 -7.70 -5.87 2.29
N VAL A 153 -6.88 -4.92 2.74
CA VAL A 153 -5.49 -5.21 3.10
C VAL A 153 -5.44 -5.89 4.46
N LEU A 154 -4.67 -6.96 4.55
CA LEU A 154 -4.40 -7.70 5.79
C LEU A 154 -3.05 -7.34 6.38
N SER A 155 -2.04 -7.21 5.52
CA SER A 155 -0.68 -6.85 5.92
C SER A 155 0.13 -6.31 4.74
N VAL A 156 1.19 -5.56 5.06
CA VAL A 156 2.16 -5.03 4.09
C VAL A 156 3.53 -5.66 4.37
N GLY A 157 4.39 -5.79 3.35
CA GLY A 157 5.75 -6.30 3.49
C GLY A 157 5.81 -7.77 3.92
N ASP A 158 5.07 -8.66 3.23
CA ASP A 158 4.98 -10.10 3.52
C ASP A 158 4.59 -10.43 4.98
N GLY A 159 3.82 -9.56 5.61
CA GLY A 159 3.30 -9.74 6.96
C GLY A 159 4.05 -8.98 8.06
N GLN A 160 5.05 -8.16 7.70
CA GLN A 160 5.78 -7.33 8.66
C GLN A 160 4.87 -6.28 9.32
N TYR A 161 3.95 -5.71 8.56
CA TYR A 161 3.00 -4.69 9.04
C TYR A 161 1.58 -5.25 8.91
N GLN A 162 0.90 -5.40 10.02
CA GLN A 162 -0.43 -6.01 10.08
C GLN A 162 -1.46 -4.98 10.49
N ARG A 163 -2.67 -5.12 9.93
CA ARG A 163 -3.83 -4.39 10.41
C ARG A 163 -4.07 -4.75 11.87
N LYS A 164 -4.10 -3.75 12.74
CA LYS A 164 -4.50 -3.96 14.14
C LYS A 164 -5.95 -4.45 14.13
N ALA A 165 -6.19 -5.60 14.76
CA ALA A 165 -7.56 -6.05 14.98
C ALA A 165 -8.31 -4.94 15.74
N PRO A 166 -9.55 -4.59 15.37
CA PRO A 166 -10.35 -3.69 16.19
C PRO A 166 -10.36 -4.25 17.59
N GLY A 167 -9.85 -3.45 18.55
CA GLY A 167 -9.76 -3.88 19.94
C GLY A 167 -11.13 -4.41 20.37
N ARG A 168 -11.17 -5.64 20.88
CA ARG A 168 -12.37 -6.13 21.53
C ARG A 168 -12.67 -5.15 22.66
N LYS A 169 -13.71 -4.33 22.51
CA LYS A 169 -14.29 -3.62 23.62
C LYS A 169 -14.80 -4.69 24.57
N PHE A 170 -14.05 -4.98 25.63
CA PHE A 170 -14.57 -5.73 26.76
C PHE A 170 -15.68 -4.85 27.36
N TRP A 171 -16.91 -5.19 27.10
CA TRP A 171 -18.04 -4.70 27.85
C TRP A 171 -17.92 -5.36 29.22
N PHE A 172 -17.35 -4.65 30.19
CA PHE A 172 -17.59 -4.96 31.58
C PHE A 172 -19.04 -4.64 31.84
N TRP A 173 -19.84 -5.69 31.99
CA TRP A 173 -21.15 -5.59 32.52
C TRP A 173 -20.98 -5.39 34.03
N PRO A 174 -21.37 -4.25 34.64
CA PRO A 174 -21.41 -4.14 36.09
C PRO A 174 -22.60 -4.96 36.58
N PHE A 175 -22.32 -5.90 37.45
CA PHE A 175 -23.35 -6.57 38.26
C PHE A 175 -23.94 -5.57 39.25
#